data_28ffaa939e20c189fc6b62f5158de7c0
#
_entry.id   28ffaa939e20c189fc6b62f5158de7c0
#
_cell.length_a   1.000
_cell.length_b   1.000
_cell.length_c   1.000
_cell.angle_alpha   90.00
_cell.angle_beta   90.00
_cell.angle_gamma   90.00
#
_symmetry.space_group_name_H-M   'P 1'
#
loop_
_entity.id
_entity.type
_entity.pdbx_description
1 polymer ?
#
loop_
_entity_poly.entity_id
_entity_poly.type
_entity_poly.pdbx_seq_one_letter_code
_entity_poly.pdbx_strand_id
1 'polypeptide(L)'
;MSVSEDEKALIESRRHNPEPGKDFFVFAYGSLMWRPDFPFVEIMPATLYGYHRAFCITSTHYRGTTDRPGLVLGLDRGGMCIGRLYRIGHGDAAQVAEYLHQRELITGCYVPKPVSLRLQDGRHAAGLTYVADRTHYQYAGKLPDATIAGIIRHATGVMGSNRDYLCNTVQHLEEMGIADTSLHRILKLVEQSG
;
A
#
# COMPACT_ATOMS: atom_id res chain seq x y z
N MET A 1 4.76 -20.91 -0.99
CA MET A 1 3.55 -21.41 -1.70
C MET A 1 3.69 -21.01 -3.15
N SER A 2 3.56 -21.94 -4.08
CA SER A 2 3.54 -21.61 -5.50
C SER A 2 2.15 -21.09 -5.86
N VAL A 3 2.10 -19.93 -6.48
CA VAL A 3 0.87 -19.34 -7.05
C VAL A 3 0.36 -20.29 -8.14
N SER A 4 -0.93 -20.62 -8.16
CA SER A 4 -1.52 -21.49 -9.17
C SER A 4 -1.46 -20.84 -10.57
N GLU A 5 -1.61 -21.66 -11.63
CA GLU A 5 -1.61 -21.14 -13.01
C GLU A 5 -2.77 -20.15 -13.24
N ASP A 6 -3.95 -20.40 -12.66
CA ASP A 6 -5.10 -19.51 -12.73
C ASP A 6 -4.83 -18.18 -12.01
N GLU A 7 -4.17 -18.22 -10.85
CA GLU A 7 -3.75 -17.01 -10.14
C GLU A 7 -2.70 -16.22 -10.92
N LYS A 8 -1.74 -16.88 -11.57
CA LYS A 8 -0.76 -16.22 -12.43
C LYS A 8 -1.44 -15.54 -13.62
N ALA A 9 -2.37 -16.22 -14.28
CA ALA A 9 -3.14 -15.66 -15.40
C ALA A 9 -3.97 -14.45 -14.94
N LEU A 10 -4.59 -14.51 -13.75
CA LEU A 10 -5.32 -13.38 -13.17
C LEU A 10 -4.40 -12.20 -12.87
N ILE A 11 -3.24 -12.44 -12.25
CA ILE A 11 -2.23 -11.41 -11.97
C ILE A 11 -1.77 -10.75 -13.26
N GLU A 12 -1.47 -11.54 -14.30
CA GLU A 12 -1.04 -11.02 -15.59
C GLU A 12 -2.13 -10.16 -16.27
N SER A 13 -3.39 -10.59 -16.17
CA SER A 13 -4.54 -9.82 -16.70
C SER A 13 -4.76 -8.46 -16.00
N ARG A 14 -4.23 -8.29 -14.80
CA ARG A 14 -4.31 -7.06 -14.00
C ARG A 14 -3.20 -6.07 -14.30
N ARG A 15 -2.23 -6.40 -15.14
CA ARG A 15 -1.13 -5.48 -15.46
C ARG A 15 -1.66 -4.20 -16.10
N HIS A 16 -1.13 -3.08 -15.63
CA HIS A 16 -1.41 -1.77 -16.20
C HIS A 16 -0.16 -1.25 -16.90
N ASN A 17 -0.20 -1.18 -18.21
CA ASN A 17 0.90 -0.66 -19.02
C ASN A 17 0.75 0.86 -19.22
N PRO A 18 1.79 1.64 -18.96
CA PRO A 18 1.76 3.07 -19.26
C PRO A 18 1.63 3.31 -20.76
N GLU A 19 1.01 4.45 -21.12
CA GLU A 19 0.87 4.85 -22.52
C GLU A 19 2.25 5.19 -23.11
N PRO A 20 2.59 4.66 -24.30
CA PRO A 20 3.87 4.96 -24.95
C PRO A 20 4.07 6.47 -25.16
N GLY A 21 5.27 6.97 -24.84
CA GLY A 21 5.65 8.36 -24.99
C GLY A 21 5.04 9.35 -24.01
N LYS A 22 4.29 8.87 -23.01
CA LYS A 22 3.72 9.72 -21.95
C LYS A 22 4.38 9.43 -20.59
N ASP A 23 4.44 10.46 -19.75
CA ASP A 23 4.85 10.30 -18.36
C ASP A 23 3.84 9.41 -17.63
N PHE A 24 4.36 8.61 -16.69
CA PHE A 24 3.59 7.69 -15.87
C PHE A 24 3.45 8.23 -14.46
N PHE A 25 2.26 8.16 -13.89
CA PHE A 25 1.95 8.71 -12.57
C PHE A 25 1.53 7.61 -11.61
N VAL A 26 2.18 7.55 -10.44
CA VAL A 26 1.93 6.53 -9.40
C VAL A 26 1.63 7.18 -8.07
N PHE A 27 0.48 6.87 -7.50
CA PHE A 27 0.11 7.31 -6.15
C PHE A 27 0.52 6.27 -5.11
N ALA A 28 1.41 6.68 -4.23
CA ALA A 28 1.92 5.90 -3.11
C ALA A 28 1.25 6.32 -1.79
N TYR A 29 0.92 5.33 -0.96
CA TYR A 29 0.25 5.53 0.33
C TYR A 29 0.90 4.77 1.50
N GLY A 30 1.81 3.84 1.23
CA GLY A 30 2.53 3.00 2.17
C GLY A 30 4.04 3.08 1.94
N SER A 31 4.73 1.94 2.00
CA SER A 31 6.20 1.87 1.90
C SER A 31 6.79 2.51 0.65
N LEU A 32 6.07 2.56 -0.45
CA LEU A 32 6.47 3.29 -1.66
C LEU A 32 6.68 4.79 -1.42
N MET A 33 6.12 5.38 -0.37
CA MET A 33 6.29 6.81 -0.06
C MET A 33 7.71 7.15 0.40
N TRP A 34 8.41 6.22 1.06
CA TRP A 34 9.77 6.40 1.59
C TRP A 34 10.79 5.41 1.00
N ARG A 35 10.32 4.35 0.31
CA ARG A 35 11.15 3.39 -0.42
C ARG A 35 10.55 3.11 -1.80
N PRO A 36 10.57 4.12 -2.70
CA PRO A 36 10.07 3.93 -4.07
C PRO A 36 10.93 2.90 -4.82
N ASP A 37 12.26 2.96 -4.67
CA ASP A 37 13.25 2.10 -5.34
C ASP A 37 13.12 2.13 -6.88
N PHE A 38 12.60 3.25 -7.44
CA PHE A 38 12.51 3.51 -8.88
C PHE A 38 12.82 4.99 -9.20
N PRO A 39 13.27 5.32 -10.42
CA PRO A 39 13.49 6.69 -10.84
C PRO A 39 12.19 7.47 -10.96
N PHE A 40 12.22 8.74 -10.60
CA PHE A 40 11.11 9.67 -10.75
C PHE A 40 11.63 11.08 -11.06
N VAL A 41 10.81 11.89 -11.72
CA VAL A 41 11.12 13.28 -12.10
C VAL A 41 10.62 14.26 -11.05
N GLU A 42 9.48 13.93 -10.40
CA GLU A 42 8.81 14.82 -9.46
C GLU A 42 7.99 14.05 -8.43
N ILE A 43 7.88 14.61 -7.22
CA ILE A 43 6.98 14.12 -6.16
C ILE A 43 6.03 15.25 -5.80
N MET A 44 4.73 14.96 -5.79
CA MET A 44 3.68 15.90 -5.42
C MET A 44 2.86 15.33 -4.26
N PRO A 45 2.62 16.08 -3.17
CA PRO A 45 1.61 15.71 -2.20
C PRO A 45 0.23 15.65 -2.86
N ALA A 46 -0.50 14.56 -2.61
CA ALA A 46 -1.80 14.34 -3.23
C ALA A 46 -2.77 13.67 -2.26
N THR A 47 -4.07 13.92 -2.45
CA THR A 47 -5.16 13.31 -1.69
C THR A 47 -6.01 12.46 -2.62
N LEU A 48 -6.18 11.19 -2.25
CA LEU A 48 -7.12 10.27 -2.87
C LEU A 48 -8.40 10.22 -2.04
N TYR A 49 -9.54 10.52 -2.66
CA TYR A 49 -10.86 10.35 -2.06
C TYR A 49 -11.48 9.00 -2.43
N GLY A 50 -12.33 8.48 -1.53
CA GLY A 50 -13.02 7.20 -1.72
C GLY A 50 -12.19 5.98 -1.28
N TYR A 51 -10.98 6.20 -0.78
CA TYR A 51 -10.12 5.18 -0.20
C TYR A 51 -9.38 5.70 1.03
N HIS A 52 -9.10 4.83 1.98
CA HIS A 52 -8.31 5.14 3.16
C HIS A 52 -7.27 4.05 3.41
N ARG A 53 -6.21 4.40 4.12
CA ARG A 53 -5.17 3.49 4.59
C ARG A 53 -5.73 2.61 5.70
N ALA A 54 -5.59 1.29 5.60
CA ALA A 54 -6.06 0.35 6.61
C ALA A 54 -5.15 -0.88 6.71
N PHE A 55 -5.03 -1.45 7.91
CA PHE A 55 -4.46 -2.78 8.12
C PHE A 55 -5.51 -3.84 7.74
N CYS A 56 -5.66 -4.07 6.45
CA CYS A 56 -6.72 -4.91 5.89
C CYS A 56 -6.21 -6.11 5.07
N ILE A 57 -4.90 -6.33 5.01
CA ILE A 57 -4.30 -7.46 4.30
C ILE A 57 -3.55 -8.34 5.29
N THR A 58 -3.90 -9.62 5.32
CA THR A 58 -3.22 -10.65 6.11
C THR A 58 -1.85 -10.97 5.51
N SER A 59 -0.81 -10.92 6.33
CA SER A 59 0.55 -11.24 5.93
C SER A 59 1.02 -12.54 6.61
N THR A 60 1.19 -13.59 5.82
CA THR A 60 1.64 -14.91 6.28
C THR A 60 3.12 -15.17 5.99
N HIS A 61 3.84 -14.17 5.48
CA HIS A 61 5.26 -14.31 5.13
C HIS A 61 6.08 -13.11 5.61
N TYR A 62 5.74 -11.88 5.17
CA TYR A 62 6.58 -10.71 5.41
C TYR A 62 6.51 -10.21 6.87
N ARG A 63 5.32 -10.10 7.47
CA ARG A 63 5.07 -9.55 8.81
C ARG A 63 4.35 -10.52 9.73
N GLY A 64 4.28 -11.79 9.36
CA GLY A 64 3.70 -12.88 10.10
C GLY A 64 4.08 -14.22 9.48
N THR A 65 3.55 -15.29 10.05
CA THR A 65 3.68 -16.67 9.54
C THR A 65 2.30 -17.24 9.27
N THR A 66 2.22 -18.43 8.67
CA THR A 66 0.94 -19.12 8.47
C THR A 66 0.22 -19.38 9.81
N ASP A 67 0.97 -19.77 10.85
CA ASP A 67 0.42 -20.07 12.18
C ASP A 67 0.10 -18.81 13.00
N ARG A 68 0.79 -17.71 12.73
CA ARG A 68 0.62 -16.42 13.39
C ARG A 68 0.68 -15.29 12.38
N PRO A 69 -0.40 -15.10 11.61
CA PRO A 69 -0.45 -14.06 10.58
C PRO A 69 -0.33 -12.66 11.17
N GLY A 70 0.36 -11.78 10.44
CA GLY A 70 0.37 -10.34 10.69
C GLY A 70 -0.59 -9.60 9.79
N LEU A 71 -0.56 -8.28 9.86
CA LEU A 71 -1.34 -7.39 9.01
C LEU A 71 -0.42 -6.38 8.31
N VAL A 72 -0.73 -6.09 7.05
CA VAL A 72 -0.09 -5.00 6.29
C VAL A 72 -1.13 -4.05 5.72
N LEU A 73 -0.66 -2.86 5.33
CA LEU A 73 -1.52 -1.81 4.82
C LEU A 73 -2.05 -2.14 3.42
N GLY A 74 -3.32 -1.79 3.22
CA GLY A 74 -3.94 -1.66 1.92
C GLY A 74 -4.75 -0.37 1.83
N LEU A 75 -5.09 0.07 0.62
CA LEU A 75 -6.14 1.05 0.39
C LEU A 75 -7.49 0.34 0.39
N ASP A 76 -8.29 0.58 1.42
CA ASP A 76 -9.65 0.08 1.48
C ASP A 76 -10.67 1.17 1.15
N ARG A 77 -11.87 0.79 0.73
CA ARG A 77 -12.91 1.70 0.26
C ARG A 77 -13.44 2.61 1.38
N GLY A 78 -13.72 3.85 1.00
CA GLY A 78 -14.26 4.89 1.88
C GLY A 78 -13.20 5.85 2.41
N GLY A 79 -13.64 7.01 2.87
CA GLY A 79 -12.76 8.05 3.44
C GLY A 79 -11.83 8.72 2.44
N MET A 80 -10.64 9.08 2.91
CA MET A 80 -9.60 9.69 2.10
C MET A 80 -8.22 9.22 2.56
N CYS A 81 -7.23 9.31 1.65
CA CYS A 81 -5.83 9.00 1.92
C CYS A 81 -4.94 10.11 1.39
N ILE A 82 -4.14 10.71 2.26
CA ILE A 82 -3.08 11.64 1.87
C ILE A 82 -1.82 10.81 1.58
N GLY A 83 -1.18 11.06 0.45
CA GLY A 83 0.00 10.32 0.01
C GLY A 83 0.86 11.14 -0.94
N ARG A 84 1.69 10.45 -1.72
CA ARG A 84 2.61 11.04 -2.70
C ARG A 84 2.27 10.56 -4.10
N LEU A 85 2.15 11.50 -5.04
CA LEU A 85 2.07 11.22 -6.45
C LEU A 85 3.46 11.39 -7.07
N TYR A 86 4.01 10.31 -7.60
CA TYR A 86 5.26 10.30 -8.34
C TYR A 86 4.99 10.52 -9.82
N ARG A 87 5.73 11.44 -10.46
CA ARG A 87 5.81 11.55 -11.90
C ARG A 87 7.07 10.86 -12.39
N ILE A 88 6.90 9.83 -13.18
CA ILE A 88 7.94 9.05 -13.82
C ILE A 88 8.04 9.50 -15.28
N GLY A 89 9.24 9.86 -15.73
CA GLY A 89 9.46 10.25 -17.11
C GLY A 89 9.14 9.12 -18.09
N HIS A 90 8.63 9.45 -19.27
CA HIS A 90 8.23 8.49 -20.28
C HIS A 90 9.30 7.45 -20.64
N GLY A 91 10.60 7.82 -20.52
CA GLY A 91 11.73 6.92 -20.79
C GLY A 91 11.82 5.76 -19.79
N ASP A 92 11.41 5.98 -18.53
CA ASP A 92 11.47 4.99 -17.45
C ASP A 92 10.10 4.32 -17.18
N ALA A 93 9.03 4.80 -17.79
CA ALA A 93 7.65 4.43 -17.46
C ALA A 93 7.41 2.91 -17.55
N ALA A 94 7.87 2.27 -18.63
CA ALA A 94 7.68 0.82 -18.82
C ALA A 94 8.47 0.00 -17.79
N GLN A 95 9.71 0.38 -17.50
CA GLN A 95 10.55 -0.29 -16.51
C GLN A 95 9.96 -0.16 -15.09
N VAL A 96 9.48 1.03 -14.74
CA VAL A 96 8.87 1.28 -13.43
C VAL A 96 7.54 0.53 -13.30
N ALA A 97 6.73 0.46 -14.35
CA ALA A 97 5.50 -0.34 -14.33
C ALA A 97 5.79 -1.82 -14.08
N GLU A 98 6.79 -2.40 -14.76
CA GLU A 98 7.20 -3.78 -14.55
C GLU A 98 7.70 -4.02 -13.12
N TYR A 99 8.53 -3.12 -12.58
CA TYR A 99 8.98 -3.19 -11.19
C TYR A 99 7.80 -3.18 -10.20
N LEU A 100 6.81 -2.29 -10.40
CA LEU A 100 5.63 -2.21 -9.55
C LEU A 100 4.75 -3.46 -9.65
N HIS A 101 4.62 -4.05 -10.84
CA HIS A 101 3.91 -5.33 -11.02
C HIS A 101 4.57 -6.44 -10.20
N GLN A 102 5.89 -6.58 -10.29
CA GLN A 102 6.64 -7.58 -9.53
C GLN A 102 6.56 -7.36 -8.02
N ARG A 103 6.49 -6.11 -7.56
CA ARG A 103 6.44 -5.76 -6.15
C ARG A 103 5.04 -5.87 -5.55
N GLU A 104 4.02 -5.33 -6.23
CA GLU A 104 2.69 -5.16 -5.66
C GLU A 104 1.71 -6.30 -6.04
N LEU A 105 1.94 -6.98 -7.17
CA LEU A 105 1.04 -8.04 -7.64
C LEU A 105 1.49 -9.45 -7.28
N ILE A 106 2.65 -9.62 -6.64
CA ILE A 106 3.24 -10.94 -6.36
C ILE A 106 2.31 -11.89 -5.58
N THR A 107 1.46 -11.37 -4.72
CA THR A 107 0.50 -12.16 -3.93
C THR A 107 -0.92 -12.14 -4.49
N GLY A 108 -1.19 -11.29 -5.50
CA GLY A 108 -2.53 -11.08 -6.05
C GLY A 108 -3.51 -10.34 -5.14
N CYS A 109 -3.11 -10.00 -3.89
CA CYS A 109 -4.01 -9.34 -2.93
C CYS A 109 -4.23 -7.83 -3.19
N TYR A 110 -3.51 -7.26 -4.14
CA TYR A 110 -3.71 -5.90 -4.61
C TYR A 110 -4.14 -5.86 -6.07
N VAL A 111 -4.94 -4.83 -6.40
CA VAL A 111 -5.41 -4.56 -7.76
C VAL A 111 -4.95 -3.19 -8.18
N PRO A 112 -4.27 -3.04 -9.33
CA PRO A 112 -3.95 -1.74 -9.89
C PRO A 112 -5.23 -1.00 -10.26
N LYS A 113 -5.29 0.28 -9.91
CA LYS A 113 -6.47 1.09 -10.11
C LYS A 113 -6.10 2.49 -10.58
N PRO A 114 -6.56 2.92 -11.77
CA PRO A 114 -6.53 4.33 -12.15
C PRO A 114 -7.40 5.15 -11.19
N VAL A 115 -6.86 6.28 -10.72
CA VAL A 115 -7.52 7.16 -9.76
C VAL A 115 -7.37 8.62 -10.14
N SER A 116 -8.36 9.44 -9.72
CA SER A 116 -8.26 10.89 -9.75
C SER A 116 -7.84 11.39 -8.37
N LEU A 117 -6.84 12.25 -8.35
CA LEU A 117 -6.19 12.77 -7.15
C LEU A 117 -6.36 14.29 -7.09
N ARG A 118 -6.50 14.83 -5.89
CA ARG A 118 -6.43 16.27 -5.66
C ARG A 118 -5.04 16.64 -5.17
N LEU A 119 -4.36 17.52 -5.91
CA LEU A 119 -3.07 18.08 -5.53
C LEU A 119 -3.24 19.18 -4.46
N GLN A 120 -2.14 19.53 -3.79
CA GLN A 120 -2.13 20.52 -2.73
C GLN A 120 -2.51 21.93 -3.23
N ASP A 121 -2.21 22.25 -4.50
CA ASP A 121 -2.58 23.50 -5.16
C ASP A 121 -4.04 23.52 -5.68
N GLY A 122 -4.81 22.48 -5.40
CA GLY A 122 -6.22 22.34 -5.80
C GLY A 122 -6.45 21.73 -7.17
N ARG A 123 -5.42 21.55 -8.00
CA ARG A 123 -5.54 20.86 -9.30
C ARG A 123 -5.85 19.37 -9.11
N HIS A 124 -6.38 18.76 -10.17
CA HIS A 124 -6.58 17.32 -10.25
C HIS A 124 -5.52 16.68 -11.14
N ALA A 125 -5.08 15.49 -10.76
CA ALA A 125 -4.18 14.67 -11.54
C ALA A 125 -4.70 13.22 -11.60
N ALA A 126 -4.46 12.55 -12.73
CA ALA A 126 -4.70 11.11 -12.83
C ALA A 126 -3.43 10.36 -12.44
N GLY A 127 -3.58 9.18 -11.83
CA GLY A 127 -2.46 8.31 -11.49
C GLY A 127 -2.92 6.88 -11.29
N LEU A 128 -1.97 5.95 -11.23
CA LEU A 128 -2.19 4.56 -10.85
C LEU A 128 -1.91 4.38 -9.36
N THR A 129 -2.70 3.58 -8.69
CA THR A 129 -2.41 3.09 -7.33
C THR A 129 -2.78 1.62 -7.21
N TYR A 130 -2.45 0.99 -6.08
CA TYR A 130 -2.78 -0.40 -5.81
C TYR A 130 -3.74 -0.46 -4.62
N VAL A 131 -4.94 -1.01 -4.83
CA VAL A 131 -5.99 -1.12 -3.81
C VAL A 131 -6.14 -2.57 -3.35
N ALA A 132 -6.62 -2.78 -2.14
CA ALA A 132 -6.91 -4.10 -1.61
C ALA A 132 -7.98 -4.81 -2.46
N ASP A 133 -7.70 -6.04 -2.89
CA ASP A 133 -8.71 -6.92 -3.48
C ASP A 133 -9.57 -7.52 -2.38
N ARG A 134 -10.79 -7.02 -2.26
CA ARG A 134 -11.74 -7.46 -1.23
C ARG A 134 -12.25 -8.89 -1.42
N THR A 135 -12.00 -9.49 -2.56
CA THR A 135 -12.36 -10.88 -2.86
C THR A 135 -11.22 -11.87 -2.61
N HIS A 136 -10.00 -11.35 -2.40
CA HIS A 136 -8.83 -12.17 -2.16
C HIS A 136 -8.85 -12.78 -0.74
N TYR A 137 -8.39 -14.02 -0.59
CA TYR A 137 -8.39 -14.73 0.70
C TYR A 137 -7.54 -14.05 1.80
N GLN A 138 -6.56 -13.24 1.42
CA GLN A 138 -5.76 -12.45 2.36
C GLN A 138 -6.45 -11.15 2.81
N TYR A 139 -7.61 -10.79 2.23
CA TYR A 139 -8.32 -9.61 2.68
C TYR A 139 -8.96 -9.86 4.05
N ALA A 140 -8.41 -9.22 5.09
CA ALA A 140 -8.87 -9.37 6.47
C ALA A 140 -10.15 -8.56 6.77
N GLY A 141 -10.59 -7.71 5.85
CA GLY A 141 -11.75 -6.86 6.05
C GLY A 141 -11.51 -5.74 7.08
N LYS A 142 -12.61 -5.18 7.55
CA LYS A 142 -12.60 -4.17 8.61
C LYS A 142 -12.58 -4.85 9.97
N LEU A 143 -11.45 -4.78 10.66
CA LEU A 143 -11.28 -5.30 12.00
C LEU A 143 -11.39 -4.16 13.05
N PRO A 144 -11.83 -4.47 14.29
CA PRO A 144 -11.73 -3.53 15.42
C PRO A 144 -10.28 -3.18 15.72
N ASP A 145 -9.99 -1.94 16.12
CA ASP A 145 -8.63 -1.47 16.42
C ASP A 145 -7.93 -2.34 17.48
N ALA A 146 -8.64 -2.81 18.50
CA ALA A 146 -8.09 -3.71 19.53
C ALA A 146 -7.64 -5.06 18.94
N THR A 147 -8.39 -5.60 17.98
CA THR A 147 -8.03 -6.83 17.26
C THR A 147 -6.79 -6.61 16.42
N ILE A 148 -6.74 -5.50 15.64
CA ILE A 148 -5.57 -5.13 14.85
C ILE A 148 -4.33 -4.99 15.74
N ALA A 149 -4.44 -4.27 16.87
CA ALA A 149 -3.36 -4.09 17.81
C ALA A 149 -2.87 -5.41 18.42
N GLY A 150 -3.79 -6.32 18.75
CA GLY A 150 -3.47 -7.66 19.23
C GLY A 150 -2.67 -8.48 18.21
N ILE A 151 -3.07 -8.47 16.94
CA ILE A 151 -2.36 -9.16 15.86
C ILE A 151 -0.96 -8.56 15.69
N ILE A 152 -0.87 -7.23 15.53
CA ILE A 152 0.38 -6.51 15.26
C ILE A 152 1.41 -6.72 16.38
N ARG A 153 0.96 -6.80 17.62
CA ARG A 153 1.84 -6.99 18.79
C ARG A 153 2.60 -8.30 18.78
N HIS A 154 2.00 -9.36 18.26
CA HIS A 154 2.52 -10.72 18.39
C HIS A 154 3.03 -11.34 17.10
N ALA A 155 2.75 -10.73 15.94
CA ALA A 155 3.15 -11.28 14.64
C ALA A 155 4.58 -10.85 14.27
N THR A 156 5.34 -11.81 13.74
CA THR A 156 6.68 -11.56 13.19
C THR A 156 6.87 -12.44 11.96
N GLY A 157 7.40 -11.87 10.89
CA GLY A 157 7.71 -12.57 9.65
C GLY A 157 9.16 -12.36 9.22
N VAL A 158 9.48 -12.76 7.98
CA VAL A 158 10.86 -12.70 7.45
C VAL A 158 11.42 -11.28 7.35
N MET A 159 10.54 -10.26 7.26
CA MET A 159 10.93 -8.85 7.20
C MET A 159 10.86 -8.15 8.57
N GLY A 160 10.80 -8.93 9.67
CA GLY A 160 10.75 -8.43 11.03
C GLY A 160 9.35 -8.37 11.64
N SER A 161 9.25 -7.76 12.82
CA SER A 161 7.99 -7.72 13.56
C SER A 161 6.93 -6.85 12.87
N ASN A 162 5.68 -7.18 13.10
CA ASN A 162 4.56 -6.38 12.60
C ASN A 162 4.45 -5.04 13.36
N ARG A 163 4.91 -5.03 14.64
CA ARG A 163 5.03 -3.81 15.43
C ARG A 163 6.00 -2.82 14.78
N ASP A 164 7.20 -3.26 14.39
CA ASP A 164 8.19 -2.39 13.74
C ASP A 164 7.66 -1.83 12.42
N TYR A 165 6.89 -2.64 11.67
CA TYR A 165 6.24 -2.16 10.46
C TYR A 165 5.27 -1.02 10.74
N LEU A 166 4.42 -1.12 11.78
CA LEU A 166 3.52 -0.05 12.20
C LEU A 166 4.29 1.19 12.67
N CYS A 167 5.28 1.01 13.57
CA CYS A 167 6.08 2.11 14.11
C CYS A 167 6.79 2.88 12.99
N ASN A 168 7.50 2.18 12.11
CA ASN A 168 8.19 2.78 10.98
C ASN A 168 7.22 3.48 10.02
N THR A 169 6.04 2.92 9.80
CA THR A 169 5.02 3.55 8.96
C THR A 169 4.55 4.88 9.55
N VAL A 170 4.20 4.89 10.85
CA VAL A 170 3.74 6.11 11.54
C VAL A 170 4.85 7.16 11.53
N GLN A 171 6.07 6.78 11.90
CA GLN A 171 7.22 7.68 11.90
C GLN A 171 7.43 8.34 10.52
N HIS A 172 7.45 7.57 9.45
CA HIS A 172 7.63 8.14 8.09
C HIS A 172 6.47 9.03 7.67
N LEU A 173 5.23 8.74 8.07
CA LEU A 173 4.10 9.62 7.81
C LEU A 173 4.25 10.95 8.55
N GLU A 174 4.68 10.93 9.82
CA GLU A 174 4.95 12.12 10.62
C GLU A 174 6.06 12.98 10.02
N GLU A 175 7.19 12.36 9.62
CA GLU A 175 8.30 13.03 8.92
C GLU A 175 7.85 13.73 7.62
N MET A 176 6.81 13.21 6.98
CA MET A 176 6.19 13.80 5.79
C MET A 176 5.07 14.80 6.11
N GLY A 177 4.80 15.08 7.38
CA GLY A 177 3.71 15.95 7.82
C GLY A 177 2.31 15.37 7.61
N ILE A 178 2.19 14.05 7.47
CA ILE A 178 0.91 13.36 7.27
C ILE A 178 0.43 12.77 8.60
N ALA A 179 -0.60 13.37 9.18
CA ALA A 179 -1.28 12.84 10.36
C ALA A 179 -2.32 11.79 9.95
N ASP A 180 -2.06 10.52 10.25
CA ASP A 180 -3.03 9.43 10.08
C ASP A 180 -3.59 9.01 11.44
N THR A 181 -4.73 9.58 11.81
CA THR A 181 -5.36 9.37 13.12
C THR A 181 -5.65 7.89 13.40
N SER A 182 -5.98 7.11 12.37
CA SER A 182 -6.26 5.69 12.53
C SER A 182 -5.03 4.90 12.92
N LEU A 183 -3.91 5.12 12.24
CA LEU A 183 -2.64 4.45 12.54
C LEU A 183 -2.09 4.87 13.90
N HIS A 184 -2.18 6.14 14.27
CA HIS A 184 -1.77 6.62 15.60
C HIS A 184 -2.58 5.97 16.72
N ARG A 185 -3.90 5.80 16.52
CA ARG A 185 -4.76 5.13 17.49
C ARG A 185 -4.39 3.66 17.68
N ILE A 186 -4.08 2.95 16.59
CA ILE A 186 -3.61 1.55 16.63
C ILE A 186 -2.25 1.48 17.32
N LEU A 187 -1.31 2.38 17.00
CA LEU A 187 0.01 2.43 17.63
C LEU A 187 -0.10 2.60 19.15
N LYS A 188 -0.93 3.55 19.60
CA LYS A 188 -1.18 3.74 21.04
C LYS A 188 -1.70 2.48 21.72
N LEU A 189 -2.61 1.74 21.09
CA LEU A 189 -3.13 0.48 21.62
C LEU A 189 -2.04 -0.60 21.67
N VAL A 190 -1.14 -0.66 20.68
CA VAL A 190 -0.02 -1.60 20.67
C VAL A 190 0.95 -1.32 21.82
N GLU A 191 1.16 -0.06 22.17
CA GLU A 191 2.10 0.36 23.25
C GLU A 191 1.51 0.23 24.66
N GLN A 192 0.20 0.42 24.83
CA GLN A 192 -0.46 0.42 26.16
C GLN A 192 -0.55 -0.95 26.86
N SER A 193 -0.22 -2.03 26.19
CA SER A 193 -0.39 -3.40 26.73
C SER A 193 0.95 -4.14 26.82
N GLY A 194 2.06 -3.40 27.04
CA GLY A 194 3.40 -3.91 27.33
C GLY A 194 3.65 -3.97 28.82
#